data_01edb6b35e0651a2d607810944ce8e44
#
_entry.id   01edb6b35e0651a2d607810944ce8e44
#
_cell.length_a   1.000
_cell.length_b   1.000
_cell.length_c   1.000
_cell.angle_alpha   90.00
_cell.angle_beta   90.00
_cell.angle_gamma   90.00
#
_symmetry.space_group_name_H-M   'P 1'
#
loop_
_entity.id
_entity.type
_entity.pdbx_description
1 polymer ?
#
loop_
_entity_poly.entity_id
_entity_poly.type
_entity_poly.pdbx_seq_one_letter_code
_entity_poly.pdbx_strand_id
1 'polypeptide(L)'
;SVLTNKYAEGYPGKRYYGGCEHVDVAEQLAIDRAKELFNADYVNVQPHSGSSANAAVYMALAEPGDTVLGMSLAHGGHLTHGAAVNFSGKLYKALQYGLDDENGEIDYDQVESLAKKNKPKLIVAGFSAYSRIVDWAKFREIADSVGAYLFVDMAHVAGLVAVGLYPSPVSIADVTTTTTHKTLRGARGGMILARENEAVEKKLSSLVFPGTQGGPLMHAIAGKAVALKEALEPEFKIYQQQVISNAQSMADSFIQRGYKIVSGGTDNHLFL
;
A
#
# COMPACT_ATOMS: atom_id res chain seq x y z
N SER A 1 -8.55 -7.39 -24.30
CA SER A 1 -9.27 -8.59 -23.82
C SER A 1 -10.77 -8.36 -23.87
N VAL A 2 -11.53 -9.40 -24.13
CA VAL A 2 -13.01 -9.37 -24.12
C VAL A 2 -13.55 -8.94 -22.74
N LEU A 3 -12.81 -9.17 -21.66
CA LEU A 3 -13.17 -8.73 -20.33
C LEU A 3 -13.26 -7.20 -20.18
N THR A 4 -12.56 -6.44 -21.02
CA THR A 4 -12.61 -4.96 -21.02
C THR A 4 -14.02 -4.44 -21.34
N ASN A 5 -14.77 -5.15 -22.17
CA ASN A 5 -16.08 -4.70 -22.63
C ASN A 5 -17.20 -5.02 -21.63
N LYS A 6 -16.95 -5.83 -20.60
CA LYS A 6 -17.98 -6.19 -19.63
C LYS A 6 -18.14 -5.12 -18.57
N TYR A 7 -19.28 -4.44 -18.56
CA TYR A 7 -19.69 -3.56 -17.47
C TYR A 7 -20.05 -4.39 -16.23
N ALA A 8 -19.29 -4.22 -15.15
CA ALA A 8 -19.41 -4.98 -13.92
C ALA A 8 -19.45 -4.08 -12.68
N GLU A 9 -20.14 -2.94 -12.79
CA GLU A 9 -20.32 -2.01 -11.67
C GLU A 9 -20.99 -2.71 -10.48
N GLY A 10 -20.52 -2.39 -9.28
CA GLY A 10 -20.86 -3.11 -8.05
C GLY A 10 -19.78 -4.12 -7.67
N TYR A 11 -20.14 -5.13 -6.92
CA TYR A 11 -19.24 -6.15 -6.36
C TYR A 11 -19.78 -7.55 -6.67
N PRO A 12 -18.97 -8.62 -6.55
CA PRO A 12 -19.42 -9.98 -6.78
C PRO A 12 -20.75 -10.30 -6.07
N GLY A 13 -21.70 -10.84 -6.80
CA GLY A 13 -23.06 -11.13 -6.31
C GLY A 13 -23.97 -9.90 -6.07
N LYS A 14 -23.44 -8.67 -6.25
CA LYS A 14 -24.18 -7.41 -6.05
C LYS A 14 -23.86 -6.42 -7.18
N ARG A 15 -24.03 -6.85 -8.43
CA ARG A 15 -23.78 -6.03 -9.62
C ARG A 15 -25.02 -5.24 -10.02
N TYR A 16 -24.78 -4.10 -10.67
CA TYR A 16 -25.87 -3.29 -11.24
C TYR A 16 -26.34 -3.78 -12.61
N TYR A 17 -25.54 -4.63 -13.29
CA TYR A 17 -25.82 -5.18 -14.61
C TYR A 17 -25.91 -6.70 -14.58
N GLY A 18 -26.71 -7.28 -15.49
CA GLY A 18 -26.79 -8.72 -15.69
C GLY A 18 -25.58 -9.28 -16.43
N GLY A 19 -25.43 -10.62 -16.43
CA GLY A 19 -24.36 -11.32 -17.14
C GLY A 19 -22.96 -11.13 -16.52
N CYS A 20 -22.90 -10.95 -15.18
CA CYS A 20 -21.65 -10.76 -14.46
C CYS A 20 -21.14 -12.04 -13.76
N GLU A 21 -21.87 -13.14 -13.85
CA GLU A 21 -21.54 -14.40 -13.16
C GLU A 21 -20.13 -14.93 -13.45
N HIS A 22 -19.64 -14.74 -14.67
CA HIS A 22 -18.28 -15.17 -15.04
C HIS A 22 -17.19 -14.21 -14.55
N VAL A 23 -17.44 -12.91 -14.59
CA VAL A 23 -16.48 -11.93 -14.07
C VAL A 23 -16.47 -11.90 -12.55
N ASP A 24 -17.58 -12.27 -11.90
CA ASP A 24 -17.64 -12.47 -10.46
C ASP A 24 -16.68 -13.57 -10.00
N VAL A 25 -16.57 -14.67 -10.76
CA VAL A 25 -15.58 -15.74 -10.49
C VAL A 25 -14.16 -15.17 -10.53
N ALA A 26 -13.81 -14.36 -11.53
CA ALA A 26 -12.47 -13.78 -11.65
C ALA A 26 -12.15 -12.81 -10.52
N GLU A 27 -13.12 -11.96 -10.13
CA GLU A 27 -12.91 -11.02 -9.03
C GLU A 27 -12.87 -11.72 -7.69
N GLN A 28 -13.74 -12.70 -7.46
CA GLN A 28 -13.75 -13.48 -6.21
C GLN A 28 -12.44 -14.25 -6.03
N LEU A 29 -11.90 -14.87 -7.10
CA LEU A 29 -10.57 -15.51 -7.06
C LEU A 29 -9.46 -14.53 -6.67
N ALA A 30 -9.49 -13.30 -7.17
CA ALA A 30 -8.51 -12.29 -6.80
C ALA A 30 -8.64 -11.90 -5.32
N ILE A 31 -9.86 -11.74 -4.82
CA ILE A 31 -10.15 -11.44 -3.41
C ILE A 31 -9.65 -12.58 -2.50
N ASP A 32 -10.04 -13.82 -2.79
CA ASP A 32 -9.73 -14.97 -1.96
C ASP A 32 -8.21 -15.21 -1.88
N ARG A 33 -7.52 -15.14 -3.01
CA ARG A 33 -6.05 -15.27 -3.09
C ARG A 33 -5.32 -14.15 -2.36
N ALA A 34 -5.83 -12.92 -2.44
CA ALA A 34 -5.24 -11.81 -1.70
C ALA A 34 -5.46 -11.97 -0.18
N LYS A 35 -6.64 -12.44 0.25
CA LYS A 35 -6.89 -12.76 1.66
C LYS A 35 -5.93 -13.82 2.17
N GLU A 36 -5.75 -14.91 1.43
CA GLU A 36 -4.82 -15.99 1.77
C GLU A 36 -3.38 -15.47 1.82
N LEU A 37 -2.93 -14.76 0.77
CA LEU A 37 -1.55 -14.31 0.62
C LEU A 37 -1.11 -13.33 1.72
N PHE A 38 -1.99 -12.42 2.13
CA PHE A 38 -1.69 -11.35 3.08
C PHE A 38 -2.32 -11.54 4.46
N ASN A 39 -3.06 -12.63 4.67
CA ASN A 39 -3.83 -12.88 5.89
C ASN A 39 -4.71 -11.69 6.27
N ALA A 40 -5.52 -11.21 5.31
CA ALA A 40 -6.41 -10.07 5.45
C ALA A 40 -7.87 -10.51 5.59
N ASP A 41 -8.63 -9.82 6.43
CA ASP A 41 -10.06 -10.10 6.61
C ASP A 41 -10.90 -9.46 5.50
N TYR A 42 -10.52 -8.24 5.09
CA TYR A 42 -11.14 -7.49 4.00
C TYR A 42 -10.15 -7.23 2.87
N VAL A 43 -10.62 -7.40 1.63
CA VAL A 43 -9.86 -7.10 0.40
C VAL A 43 -10.77 -6.44 -0.63
N ASN A 44 -10.29 -5.36 -1.24
CA ASN A 44 -10.89 -4.76 -2.43
C ASN A 44 -9.85 -4.71 -3.54
N VAL A 45 -10.10 -5.41 -4.64
CA VAL A 45 -9.18 -5.55 -5.79
C VAL A 45 -9.53 -4.60 -6.95
N GLN A 46 -10.58 -3.78 -6.80
CA GLN A 46 -11.06 -2.88 -7.87
C GLN A 46 -10.25 -1.60 -8.07
N PRO A 47 -9.47 -1.04 -7.10
CA PRO A 47 -8.71 0.17 -7.37
C PRO A 47 -7.88 0.08 -8.65
N HIS A 48 -8.03 1.10 -9.52
CA HIS A 48 -7.34 1.17 -10.83
C HIS A 48 -5.83 1.37 -10.67
N SER A 49 -5.41 1.96 -9.55
CA SER A 49 -4.00 2.21 -9.22
C SER A 49 -3.80 2.29 -7.71
N GLY A 50 -2.54 2.33 -7.26
CA GLY A 50 -2.23 2.64 -5.86
C GLY A 50 -2.74 4.02 -5.46
N SER A 51 -2.63 5.02 -6.34
CA SER A 51 -3.13 6.37 -6.04
C SER A 51 -4.65 6.43 -5.86
N SER A 52 -5.42 5.68 -6.66
CA SER A 52 -6.88 5.61 -6.46
C SER A 52 -7.26 4.80 -5.21
N ALA A 53 -6.51 3.75 -4.87
CA ALA A 53 -6.68 3.05 -3.61
C ALA A 53 -6.44 3.99 -2.41
N ASN A 54 -5.33 4.74 -2.44
CA ASN A 54 -5.00 5.71 -1.40
C ASN A 54 -6.08 6.80 -1.30
N ALA A 55 -6.56 7.34 -2.42
CA ALA A 55 -7.63 8.34 -2.40
C ALA A 55 -8.92 7.82 -1.72
N ALA A 56 -9.33 6.60 -2.03
CA ALA A 56 -10.47 5.98 -1.38
C ALA A 56 -10.26 5.81 0.14
N VAL A 57 -9.06 5.43 0.57
CA VAL A 57 -8.72 5.31 2.00
C VAL A 57 -8.75 6.67 2.70
N TYR A 58 -8.15 7.72 2.10
CA TYR A 58 -8.22 9.06 2.66
C TYR A 58 -9.67 9.51 2.87
N MET A 59 -10.50 9.37 1.85
CA MET A 59 -11.92 9.76 1.92
C MET A 59 -12.74 8.89 2.88
N ALA A 60 -12.31 7.65 3.15
CA ALA A 60 -12.99 6.77 4.11
C ALA A 60 -12.69 7.14 5.57
N LEU A 61 -11.47 7.61 5.85
CA LEU A 61 -10.94 7.77 7.21
C LEU A 61 -10.79 9.24 7.65
N ALA A 62 -10.83 10.19 6.71
CA ALA A 62 -10.62 11.61 6.98
C ALA A 62 -11.53 12.48 6.12
N GLU A 63 -11.86 13.67 6.62
CA GLU A 63 -12.62 14.68 5.87
C GLU A 63 -11.66 15.73 5.26
N PRO A 64 -12.03 16.39 4.15
CA PRO A 64 -11.24 17.48 3.60
C PRO A 64 -10.96 18.57 4.68
N GLY A 65 -9.68 18.94 4.80
CA GLY A 65 -9.21 19.86 5.83
C GLY A 65 -8.68 19.20 7.10
N ASP A 66 -8.93 17.91 7.31
CA ASP A 66 -8.32 17.17 8.41
C ASP A 66 -6.79 17.16 8.31
N THR A 67 -6.14 17.10 9.46
CA THR A 67 -4.68 16.96 9.52
C THR A 67 -4.28 15.51 9.23
N VAL A 68 -3.33 15.34 8.32
CA VAL A 68 -2.72 14.05 7.99
C VAL A 68 -1.21 14.16 8.13
N LEU A 69 -0.55 13.07 8.55
CA LEU A 69 0.90 13.01 8.72
C LEU A 69 1.46 11.90 7.84
N GLY A 70 2.36 12.23 6.91
CA GLY A 70 2.96 11.27 5.99
C GLY A 70 4.44 11.53 5.76
N MET A 71 5.14 10.58 5.11
CA MET A 71 6.55 10.71 4.79
C MET A 71 6.77 11.77 3.71
N SER A 72 7.76 12.65 3.92
CA SER A 72 8.19 13.66 2.95
C SER A 72 8.59 13.02 1.62
N LEU A 73 8.14 13.63 0.51
CA LEU A 73 8.53 13.19 -0.84
C LEU A 73 10.05 13.25 -1.03
N ALA A 74 10.71 14.26 -0.46
CA ALA A 74 12.17 14.43 -0.51
C ALA A 74 12.93 13.35 0.27
N HIS A 75 12.28 12.68 1.22
CA HIS A 75 12.84 11.63 2.04
C HIS A 75 12.34 10.22 1.65
N GLY A 76 11.72 10.09 0.48
CA GLY A 76 11.29 8.80 -0.05
C GLY A 76 9.79 8.50 0.08
N GLY A 77 8.96 9.44 0.53
CA GLY A 77 7.52 9.29 0.53
C GLY A 77 6.93 9.21 -0.88
N HIS A 78 5.67 8.81 -0.97
CA HIS A 78 4.92 8.84 -2.23
C HIS A 78 4.17 10.17 -2.38
N LEU A 79 3.84 10.57 -3.62
CA LEU A 79 3.03 11.75 -3.91
C LEU A 79 1.74 11.78 -3.08
N THR A 80 1.07 10.63 -2.94
CA THR A 80 -0.18 10.49 -2.18
C THR A 80 0.00 10.49 -0.66
N HIS A 81 1.20 10.70 -0.15
CA HIS A 81 1.47 10.82 1.29
C HIS A 81 1.50 12.28 1.78
N GLY A 82 0.78 13.17 1.10
CA GLY A 82 0.64 14.58 1.49
C GLY A 82 1.48 15.57 0.68
N ALA A 83 2.03 15.18 -0.48
CA ALA A 83 2.76 16.12 -1.32
C ALA A 83 1.84 17.25 -1.83
N ALA A 84 2.29 18.49 -1.74
CA ALA A 84 1.49 19.70 -2.02
C ALA A 84 0.88 19.73 -3.44
N VAL A 85 1.52 19.09 -4.40
CA VAL A 85 1.03 19.01 -5.79
C VAL A 85 -0.04 17.94 -6.00
N ASN A 86 -0.21 17.02 -5.05
CA ASN A 86 -1.13 15.89 -5.11
C ASN A 86 -2.45 16.20 -4.40
N PHE A 87 -3.53 15.43 -4.68
CA PHE A 87 -4.81 15.57 -3.99
C PHE A 87 -4.65 15.54 -2.46
N SER A 88 -3.76 14.68 -1.95
CA SER A 88 -3.54 14.50 -0.52
C SER A 88 -2.97 15.75 0.17
N GLY A 89 -2.15 16.55 -0.53
CA GLY A 89 -1.67 17.83 -0.03
C GLY A 89 -2.59 19.02 -0.35
N LYS A 90 -3.53 18.84 -1.30
CA LYS A 90 -4.48 19.90 -1.68
C LYS A 90 -5.76 19.89 -0.88
N LEU A 91 -6.25 18.69 -0.51
CA LEU A 91 -7.53 18.52 0.19
C LEU A 91 -7.34 18.43 1.71
N TYR A 92 -6.19 18.02 2.18
CA TYR A 92 -5.90 17.79 3.60
C TYR A 92 -4.79 18.72 4.10
N LYS A 93 -4.78 18.99 5.40
CA LYS A 93 -3.67 19.68 6.05
C LYS A 93 -2.51 18.70 6.26
N ALA A 94 -1.70 18.54 5.22
CA ALA A 94 -0.62 17.57 5.22
C ALA A 94 0.60 18.08 6.01
N LEU A 95 1.04 17.28 6.98
CA LEU A 95 2.31 17.39 7.67
C LEU A 95 3.22 16.29 7.20
N GLN A 96 4.53 16.51 7.24
CA GLN A 96 5.49 15.55 6.73
C GLN A 96 6.57 15.26 7.78
N TYR A 97 6.87 13.96 7.96
CA TYR A 97 8.04 13.49 8.70
C TYR A 97 9.16 13.11 7.73
N GLY A 98 10.37 13.02 8.24
CA GLY A 98 11.56 12.74 7.45
C GLY A 98 12.38 11.58 7.97
N LEU A 99 13.60 11.54 7.47
CA LEU A 99 14.67 10.66 7.91
C LEU A 99 15.58 11.42 8.86
N ASP A 100 16.24 10.70 9.74
CA ASP A 100 17.37 11.19 10.50
C ASP A 100 18.56 11.45 9.56
N ASP A 101 19.18 12.62 9.70
CA ASP A 101 20.23 13.09 8.79
C ASP A 101 21.55 12.29 8.96
N GLU A 102 21.77 11.65 10.11
CA GLU A 102 23.01 10.93 10.41
C GLU A 102 23.00 9.51 9.83
N ASN A 103 21.88 8.79 10.02
CA ASN A 103 21.77 7.37 9.65
C ASN A 103 20.92 7.13 8.39
N GLY A 104 20.11 8.11 7.95
CA GLY A 104 19.22 7.98 6.79
C GLY A 104 18.03 7.04 7.04
N GLU A 105 17.65 6.83 8.29
CA GLU A 105 16.50 6.03 8.69
C GLU A 105 15.32 6.90 9.16
N ILE A 106 14.12 6.33 9.25
CA ILE A 106 12.93 7.07 9.69
C ILE A 106 13.14 7.61 11.10
N ASP A 107 12.98 8.92 11.27
CA ASP A 107 13.02 9.59 12.56
C ASP A 107 11.68 9.39 13.31
N TYR A 108 11.57 8.30 14.07
CA TYR A 108 10.35 7.98 14.82
C TYR A 108 10.07 8.98 15.95
N ASP A 109 11.08 9.63 16.52
CA ASP A 109 10.90 10.66 17.54
C ASP A 109 10.27 11.92 16.92
N GLN A 110 10.66 12.26 15.71
CA GLN A 110 10.02 13.32 14.93
C GLN A 110 8.56 12.96 14.62
N VAL A 111 8.29 11.71 14.18
CA VAL A 111 6.92 11.24 13.93
C VAL A 111 6.06 11.40 15.17
N GLU A 112 6.54 10.93 16.32
CA GLU A 112 5.83 10.99 17.60
C GLU A 112 5.58 12.44 18.04
N SER A 113 6.60 13.29 17.96
CA SER A 113 6.51 14.72 18.30
C SER A 113 5.47 15.44 17.45
N LEU A 114 5.52 15.23 16.12
CA LEU A 114 4.55 15.81 15.18
C LEU A 114 3.12 15.31 15.44
N ALA A 115 2.96 14.02 15.71
CA ALA A 115 1.67 13.42 16.01
C ALA A 115 1.08 13.99 17.31
N LYS A 116 1.84 14.03 18.39
CA LYS A 116 1.39 14.58 19.69
C LYS A 116 1.02 16.05 19.61
N LYS A 117 1.82 16.85 18.88
CA LYS A 117 1.60 18.28 18.72
C LYS A 117 0.36 18.60 17.87
N ASN A 118 0.13 17.87 16.80
CA ASN A 118 -0.86 18.21 15.78
C ASN A 118 -2.11 17.33 15.77
N LYS A 119 -2.07 16.17 16.47
CA LYS A 119 -3.17 15.20 16.58
C LYS A 119 -3.80 14.88 15.22
N PRO A 120 -3.02 14.34 14.27
CA PRO A 120 -3.54 14.05 12.93
C PRO A 120 -4.69 13.04 13.02
N LYS A 121 -5.64 13.16 12.09
CA LYS A 121 -6.70 12.17 11.92
C LYS A 121 -6.16 10.87 11.32
N LEU A 122 -5.13 10.98 10.46
CA LEU A 122 -4.55 9.89 9.71
C LEU A 122 -3.02 9.98 9.75
N ILE A 123 -2.35 8.90 10.14
CA ILE A 123 -0.92 8.70 9.95
C ILE A 123 -0.71 7.75 8.80
N VAL A 124 0.03 8.21 7.78
CA VAL A 124 0.34 7.45 6.57
C VAL A 124 1.78 6.98 6.67
N ALA A 125 1.96 5.68 6.83
CA ALA A 125 3.26 5.04 6.80
C ALA A 125 3.48 4.31 5.46
N GLY A 126 4.75 4.13 5.08
CA GLY A 126 5.11 3.55 3.79
C GLY A 126 5.94 4.50 2.94
N PHE A 127 6.45 4.02 1.83
CA PHE A 127 7.46 4.73 1.06
C PHE A 127 7.44 4.36 -0.43
N SER A 128 8.07 5.21 -1.23
CA SER A 128 8.47 4.91 -2.62
C SER A 128 9.95 4.61 -2.71
N ALA A 129 10.77 5.24 -1.85
CA ALA A 129 12.23 5.17 -1.91
C ALA A 129 12.81 5.18 -0.48
N TYR A 130 12.81 4.02 0.16
CA TYR A 130 13.41 3.78 1.48
C TYR A 130 13.98 2.37 1.53
N SER A 131 15.24 2.22 1.91
CA SER A 131 15.98 0.96 1.77
C SER A 131 15.97 0.08 3.02
N ARG A 132 15.45 0.55 4.16
CA ARG A 132 15.47 -0.20 5.42
C ARG A 132 14.10 -0.77 5.79
N ILE A 133 14.08 -1.61 6.80
CA ILE A 133 12.84 -2.14 7.37
C ILE A 133 12.11 -1.04 8.13
N VAL A 134 10.80 -0.94 7.93
CA VAL A 134 9.93 -0.04 8.68
C VAL A 134 9.36 -0.77 9.89
N ASP A 135 9.44 -0.13 11.05
CA ASP A 135 8.79 -0.60 12.28
C ASP A 135 7.31 -0.16 12.29
N TRP A 136 6.44 -1.06 11.81
CA TRP A 136 4.99 -0.82 11.79
C TRP A 136 4.38 -0.76 13.20
N ALA A 137 4.96 -1.50 14.16
CA ALA A 137 4.48 -1.51 15.53
C ALA A 137 4.71 -0.14 16.20
N LYS A 138 5.86 0.48 15.92
CA LYS A 138 6.14 1.84 16.40
C LYS A 138 5.17 2.87 15.83
N PHE A 139 4.84 2.77 14.54
CA PHE A 139 3.79 3.61 13.94
C PHE A 139 2.42 3.38 14.59
N ARG A 140 2.08 2.13 14.94
CA ARG A 140 0.82 1.80 15.62
C ARG A 140 0.77 2.43 17.02
N GLU A 141 1.84 2.29 17.81
CA GLU A 141 1.96 2.93 19.12
C GLU A 141 1.75 4.44 19.04
N ILE A 142 2.42 5.09 18.09
CA ILE A 142 2.28 6.54 17.88
C ILE A 142 0.84 6.90 17.51
N ALA A 143 0.23 6.19 16.57
CA ALA A 143 -1.15 6.44 16.14
C ALA A 143 -2.14 6.27 17.28
N ASP A 144 -2.02 5.20 18.08
CA ASP A 144 -2.87 4.95 19.23
C ASP A 144 -2.74 6.05 20.29
N SER A 145 -1.51 6.55 20.52
CA SER A 145 -1.24 7.59 21.52
C SER A 145 -2.00 8.91 21.25
N VAL A 146 -2.41 9.15 20.01
CA VAL A 146 -3.11 10.37 19.58
C VAL A 146 -4.53 10.12 19.05
N GLY A 147 -4.97 8.86 19.00
CA GLY A 147 -6.27 8.47 18.47
C GLY A 147 -6.40 8.62 16.95
N ALA A 148 -5.28 8.49 16.23
CA ALA A 148 -5.24 8.53 14.76
C ALA A 148 -5.47 7.14 14.17
N TYR A 149 -6.03 7.10 12.95
CA TYR A 149 -5.96 5.90 12.12
C TYR A 149 -4.53 5.71 11.59
N LEU A 150 -4.06 4.46 11.58
CA LEU A 150 -2.84 4.08 10.90
C LEU A 150 -3.17 3.51 9.51
N PHE A 151 -2.76 4.21 8.49
CA PHE A 151 -2.83 3.78 7.10
C PHE A 151 -1.43 3.44 6.58
N VAL A 152 -1.23 2.22 6.07
CA VAL A 152 0.05 1.80 5.52
C VAL A 152 -0.05 1.57 4.01
N ASP A 153 0.81 2.22 3.25
CA ASP A 153 1.04 1.95 1.82
C ASP A 153 2.28 1.07 1.67
N MET A 154 2.06 -0.24 1.48
CA MET A 154 3.16 -1.21 1.31
C MET A 154 3.50 -1.48 -0.15
N ALA A 155 3.09 -0.63 -1.09
CA ALA A 155 3.16 -0.90 -2.52
C ALA A 155 4.55 -1.38 -3.01
N HIS A 156 5.62 -0.78 -2.49
CA HIS A 156 6.99 -1.14 -2.92
C HIS A 156 7.43 -2.51 -2.42
N VAL A 157 7.01 -2.91 -1.24
CA VAL A 157 7.48 -4.14 -0.59
C VAL A 157 6.45 -5.27 -0.56
N ALA A 158 5.28 -5.10 -1.18
CA ALA A 158 4.19 -6.06 -1.11
C ALA A 158 4.59 -7.49 -1.52
N GLY A 159 5.45 -7.65 -2.53
CA GLY A 159 5.97 -8.96 -2.91
C GLY A 159 6.86 -9.60 -1.85
N LEU A 160 7.63 -8.78 -1.12
CA LEU A 160 8.47 -9.25 0.00
C LEU A 160 7.63 -9.59 1.23
N VAL A 161 6.61 -8.77 1.51
CA VAL A 161 5.62 -9.03 2.57
C VAL A 161 4.88 -10.33 2.33
N ALA A 162 4.43 -10.56 1.08
CA ALA A 162 3.67 -11.74 0.68
C ALA A 162 4.37 -13.07 1.01
N VAL A 163 5.71 -13.09 1.01
CA VAL A 163 6.51 -14.29 1.28
C VAL A 163 7.25 -14.26 2.62
N GLY A 164 6.94 -13.28 3.47
CA GLY A 164 7.53 -13.16 4.82
C GLY A 164 9.00 -12.71 4.85
N LEU A 165 9.47 -12.02 3.80
CA LEU A 165 10.82 -11.44 3.72
C LEU A 165 10.86 -9.95 4.13
N TYR A 166 9.71 -9.37 4.40
CA TYR A 166 9.54 -8.04 4.97
C TYR A 166 8.36 -8.06 5.95
N PRO A 167 8.39 -7.31 7.04
CA PRO A 167 7.30 -7.32 8.02
C PRO A 167 5.95 -6.94 7.39
N SER A 168 4.90 -7.67 7.73
CA SER A 168 3.54 -7.39 7.27
C SER A 168 2.90 -6.29 8.12
N PRO A 169 2.37 -5.22 7.52
CA PRO A 169 1.57 -4.23 8.23
C PRO A 169 0.10 -4.62 8.39
N VAL A 170 -0.39 -5.66 7.68
CA VAL A 170 -1.83 -5.93 7.52
C VAL A 170 -2.54 -6.21 8.84
N SER A 171 -1.89 -6.91 9.79
CA SER A 171 -2.44 -7.16 11.12
C SER A 171 -2.27 -5.99 12.11
N ILE A 172 -1.52 -4.94 11.73
CA ILE A 172 -1.13 -3.82 12.59
C ILE A 172 -1.91 -2.55 12.22
N ALA A 173 -1.98 -2.24 10.92
CA ALA A 173 -2.66 -1.05 10.40
C ALA A 173 -4.19 -1.19 10.45
N ASP A 174 -4.89 -0.04 10.49
CA ASP A 174 -6.34 -0.03 10.29
C ASP A 174 -6.69 -0.35 8.84
N VAL A 175 -5.92 0.21 7.90
CA VAL A 175 -6.03 -0.06 6.46
C VAL A 175 -4.64 -0.13 5.84
N THR A 176 -4.46 -1.09 4.95
CA THR A 176 -3.25 -1.24 4.15
C THR A 176 -3.59 -1.14 2.66
N THR A 177 -2.80 -0.41 1.89
CA THR A 177 -2.91 -0.41 0.43
C THR A 177 -1.65 -0.97 -0.22
N THR A 178 -1.81 -1.40 -1.44
CA THR A 178 -0.68 -1.78 -2.30
C THR A 178 -0.99 -1.54 -3.77
N THR A 179 0.05 -1.46 -4.57
CA THR A 179 -0.03 -1.73 -6.01
C THR A 179 0.18 -3.21 -6.26
N THR A 180 -0.26 -3.69 -7.43
CA THR A 180 -0.09 -5.10 -7.82
C THR A 180 1.05 -5.33 -8.82
N HIS A 181 1.77 -4.28 -9.25
CA HIS A 181 2.72 -4.32 -10.37
C HIS A 181 4.18 -3.96 -10.02
N LYS A 182 4.52 -3.86 -8.71
CA LYS A 182 5.89 -3.61 -8.25
C LYS A 182 6.54 -4.95 -7.84
N THR A 183 7.03 -5.09 -6.62
CA THR A 183 7.59 -6.37 -6.17
C THR A 183 6.60 -7.53 -6.23
N LEU A 184 5.30 -7.26 -6.15
CA LEU A 184 4.27 -8.30 -6.32
C LEU A 184 4.19 -8.87 -7.76
N ARG A 185 4.79 -8.19 -8.75
CA ARG A 185 4.99 -8.68 -10.13
C ARG A 185 3.69 -8.98 -10.89
N GLY A 186 2.60 -8.31 -10.57
CA GLY A 186 1.29 -8.54 -11.20
C GLY A 186 0.89 -7.49 -12.24
N ALA A 187 -0.36 -7.57 -12.66
CA ALA A 187 -0.99 -6.55 -13.52
C ALA A 187 -0.99 -5.18 -12.84
N ARG A 188 -0.90 -4.11 -13.62
CA ARG A 188 -1.01 -2.75 -13.08
C ARG A 188 -2.38 -2.52 -12.46
N GLY A 189 -2.38 -2.03 -11.22
CA GLY A 189 -3.57 -1.75 -10.44
C GLY A 189 -3.23 -1.48 -8.98
N GLY A 190 -4.26 -1.25 -8.18
CA GLY A 190 -4.18 -1.11 -6.73
C GLY A 190 -5.03 -2.15 -6.01
N MET A 191 -4.85 -2.24 -4.71
CA MET A 191 -5.60 -3.12 -3.82
C MET A 191 -5.67 -2.50 -2.43
N ILE A 192 -6.79 -2.70 -1.74
CA ILE A 192 -6.99 -2.28 -0.35
C ILE A 192 -7.20 -3.53 0.48
N LEU A 193 -6.54 -3.57 1.62
CA LEU A 193 -6.57 -4.66 2.61
C LEU A 193 -6.92 -4.04 3.96
N ALA A 194 -7.71 -4.71 4.78
CA ALA A 194 -7.97 -4.29 6.15
C ALA A 194 -8.20 -5.48 7.07
N ARG A 195 -8.09 -5.21 8.37
CA ARG A 195 -8.60 -6.10 9.41
C ARG A 195 -10.12 -5.99 9.48
N GLU A 196 -10.76 -6.96 10.12
CA GLU A 196 -12.20 -6.96 10.34
C GLU A 196 -12.67 -5.67 11.03
N ASN A 197 -13.43 -4.87 10.30
CA ASN A 197 -14.09 -3.67 10.79
C ASN A 197 -15.21 -3.28 9.82
N GLU A 198 -16.42 -3.76 10.08
CA GLU A 198 -17.57 -3.60 9.18
C GLU A 198 -17.83 -2.14 8.80
N ALA A 199 -17.65 -1.18 9.72
CA ALA A 199 -17.89 0.23 9.44
C ALA A 199 -16.85 0.80 8.46
N VAL A 200 -15.58 0.42 8.61
CA VAL A 200 -14.49 0.81 7.71
C VAL A 200 -14.64 0.14 6.36
N GLU A 201 -14.92 -1.15 6.32
CA GLU A 201 -15.09 -1.94 5.10
C GLU A 201 -16.22 -1.41 4.20
N LYS A 202 -17.37 -1.05 4.80
CA LYS A 202 -18.49 -0.43 4.08
C LYS A 202 -18.09 0.89 3.45
N LYS A 203 -17.36 1.74 4.19
CA LYS A 203 -16.87 3.01 3.66
C LYS A 203 -15.86 2.79 2.53
N LEU A 204 -14.87 1.91 2.71
CA LEU A 204 -13.87 1.60 1.70
C LEU A 204 -14.53 1.10 0.41
N SER A 205 -15.45 0.15 0.51
CA SER A 205 -16.17 -0.38 -0.65
C SER A 205 -16.97 0.72 -1.36
N SER A 206 -17.72 1.54 -0.61
CA SER A 206 -18.51 2.65 -1.16
C SER A 206 -17.64 3.72 -1.81
N LEU A 207 -16.46 4.00 -1.27
CA LEU A 207 -15.57 5.04 -1.77
C LEU A 207 -14.68 4.57 -2.93
N VAL A 208 -14.47 3.27 -3.10
CA VAL A 208 -13.95 2.74 -4.36
C VAL A 208 -15.04 2.81 -5.42
N PHE A 209 -16.21 2.20 -5.19
CA PHE A 209 -17.34 2.28 -6.09
C PHE A 209 -18.64 2.54 -5.30
N PRO A 210 -19.41 3.58 -5.65
CA PRO A 210 -19.23 4.52 -6.77
C PRO A 210 -18.43 5.80 -6.44
N GLY A 211 -17.76 5.87 -5.27
CA GLY A 211 -17.18 7.11 -4.76
C GLY A 211 -16.08 7.71 -5.62
N THR A 212 -15.11 6.92 -6.06
CA THR A 212 -13.96 7.39 -6.86
C THR A 212 -13.84 6.74 -8.23
N GLN A 213 -14.54 5.65 -8.48
CA GLN A 213 -14.50 4.89 -9.72
C GLN A 213 -15.90 4.50 -10.19
N GLY A 214 -16.04 4.25 -11.52
CA GLY A 214 -17.17 3.57 -12.13
C GLY A 214 -16.88 2.07 -12.32
N GLY A 215 -17.11 1.55 -13.55
CA GLY A 215 -16.90 0.14 -13.86
C GLY A 215 -15.47 -0.33 -13.58
N PRO A 216 -15.31 -1.48 -12.90
CA PRO A 216 -13.99 -2.04 -12.62
C PRO A 216 -13.32 -2.54 -13.91
N LEU A 217 -11.98 -2.56 -13.91
CA LEU A 217 -11.18 -3.07 -15.03
C LEU A 217 -11.07 -4.59 -14.92
N MET A 218 -12.05 -5.32 -15.43
CA MET A 218 -12.13 -6.77 -15.24
C MET A 218 -10.94 -7.54 -15.83
N HIS A 219 -10.36 -7.07 -16.93
CA HIS A 219 -9.13 -7.64 -17.50
C HIS A 219 -7.92 -7.48 -16.54
N ALA A 220 -7.82 -6.35 -15.85
CA ALA A 220 -6.76 -6.13 -14.87
C ALA A 220 -6.99 -6.98 -13.61
N ILE A 221 -8.25 -7.11 -13.16
CA ILE A 221 -8.62 -7.95 -12.00
C ILE A 221 -8.33 -9.43 -12.30
N ALA A 222 -8.64 -9.93 -13.48
CA ALA A 222 -8.26 -11.27 -13.90
C ALA A 222 -6.74 -11.47 -13.88
N GLY A 223 -5.98 -10.47 -14.36
CA GLY A 223 -4.51 -10.46 -14.25
C GLY A 223 -4.01 -10.45 -12.80
N LYS A 224 -4.68 -9.72 -11.90
CA LYS A 224 -4.38 -9.76 -10.46
C LYS A 224 -4.62 -11.16 -9.89
N ALA A 225 -5.74 -11.80 -10.26
CA ALA A 225 -6.06 -13.15 -9.80
C ALA A 225 -4.97 -14.18 -10.19
N VAL A 226 -4.41 -14.07 -11.41
CA VAL A 226 -3.30 -14.92 -11.85
C VAL A 226 -2.03 -14.62 -11.05
N ALA A 227 -1.63 -13.34 -10.96
CA ALA A 227 -0.42 -12.95 -10.26
C ALA A 227 -0.44 -13.31 -8.75
N LEU A 228 -1.60 -13.19 -8.10
CA LEU A 228 -1.76 -13.58 -6.70
C LEU A 228 -1.64 -15.09 -6.51
N LYS A 229 -2.10 -15.90 -7.50
CA LYS A 229 -1.85 -17.35 -7.47
C LYS A 229 -0.36 -17.66 -7.61
N GLU A 230 0.33 -17.02 -8.55
CA GLU A 230 1.78 -17.18 -8.69
C GLU A 230 2.53 -16.80 -7.42
N ALA A 231 2.07 -15.75 -6.73
CA ALA A 231 2.68 -15.30 -5.48
C ALA A 231 2.47 -16.25 -4.29
N LEU A 232 1.47 -17.13 -4.35
CA LEU A 232 1.24 -18.20 -3.37
C LEU A 232 2.14 -19.41 -3.58
N GLU A 233 2.77 -19.56 -4.77
CA GLU A 233 3.65 -20.70 -5.06
C GLU A 233 5.04 -20.52 -4.40
N PRO A 234 5.69 -21.62 -3.97
CA PRO A 234 7.00 -21.56 -3.28
C PRO A 234 8.10 -20.87 -4.10
N GLU A 235 8.04 -20.95 -5.42
CA GLU A 235 9.00 -20.34 -6.34
C GLU A 235 9.02 -18.82 -6.24
N PHE A 236 7.91 -18.21 -5.85
CA PHE A 236 7.83 -16.76 -5.66
C PHE A 236 8.69 -16.28 -4.49
N LYS A 237 8.80 -17.10 -3.42
CA LYS A 237 9.71 -16.82 -2.31
C LYS A 237 11.17 -16.85 -2.75
N ILE A 238 11.55 -17.86 -3.53
CA ILE A 238 12.91 -18.00 -4.09
C ILE A 238 13.23 -16.77 -4.97
N TYR A 239 12.29 -16.34 -5.82
CA TYR A 239 12.42 -15.15 -6.62
C TYR A 239 12.65 -13.90 -5.78
N GLN A 240 11.86 -13.67 -4.73
CA GLN A 240 11.99 -12.50 -3.87
C GLN A 240 13.29 -12.51 -3.05
N GLN A 241 13.78 -13.67 -2.62
CA GLN A 241 15.09 -13.80 -1.99
C GLN A 241 16.20 -13.36 -2.94
N GLN A 242 16.13 -13.76 -4.21
CA GLN A 242 17.08 -13.33 -5.22
C GLN A 242 17.02 -11.82 -5.48
N VAL A 243 15.84 -11.21 -5.45
CA VAL A 243 15.66 -9.76 -5.59
C VAL A 243 16.42 -9.00 -4.49
N ILE A 244 16.27 -9.42 -3.22
CA ILE A 244 16.98 -8.79 -2.10
C ILE A 244 18.50 -9.00 -2.26
N SER A 245 18.94 -10.23 -2.53
CA SER A 245 20.36 -10.55 -2.71
C SER A 245 21.01 -9.73 -3.83
N ASN A 246 20.30 -9.52 -4.94
CA ASN A 246 20.78 -8.68 -6.03
C ASN A 246 20.92 -7.22 -5.60
N ALA A 247 19.92 -6.67 -4.89
CA ALA A 247 19.97 -5.30 -4.40
C ALA A 247 21.13 -5.08 -3.43
N GLN A 248 21.36 -6.01 -2.50
CA GLN A 248 22.48 -5.98 -1.56
C GLN A 248 23.82 -6.04 -2.29
N SER A 249 23.99 -6.99 -3.21
CA SER A 249 25.23 -7.13 -4.00
C SER A 249 25.55 -5.89 -4.83
N MET A 250 24.52 -5.22 -5.38
CA MET A 250 24.69 -3.96 -6.10
C MET A 250 25.09 -2.84 -5.15
N ALA A 251 24.42 -2.67 -4.00
CA ALA A 251 24.76 -1.65 -3.01
C ALA A 251 26.20 -1.81 -2.52
N ASP A 252 26.62 -3.05 -2.18
CA ASP A 252 27.98 -3.36 -1.76
C ASP A 252 29.02 -3.02 -2.85
N SER A 253 28.71 -3.32 -4.11
CA SER A 253 29.58 -2.98 -5.24
C SER A 253 29.77 -1.48 -5.41
N PHE A 254 28.75 -0.65 -5.16
CA PHE A 254 28.86 0.79 -5.17
C PHE A 254 29.69 1.30 -3.99
N ILE A 255 29.47 0.77 -2.78
CA ILE A 255 30.22 1.12 -1.57
C ILE A 255 31.72 0.81 -1.77
N GLN A 256 32.07 -0.37 -2.28
CA GLN A 256 33.46 -0.77 -2.56
C GLN A 256 34.14 0.15 -3.58
N ARG A 257 33.37 0.81 -4.44
CA ARG A 257 33.86 1.78 -5.42
C ARG A 257 33.91 3.23 -4.89
N GLY A 258 33.60 3.42 -3.61
CA GLY A 258 33.63 4.73 -2.96
C GLY A 258 32.39 5.59 -3.08
N TYR A 259 31.28 5.02 -3.58
CA TYR A 259 29.98 5.71 -3.58
C TYR A 259 29.30 5.58 -2.20
N LYS A 260 28.65 6.66 -1.80
CA LYS A 260 27.85 6.66 -0.56
C LYS A 260 26.44 6.10 -0.89
N ILE A 261 26.05 5.08 -0.16
CA ILE A 261 24.67 4.55 -0.19
C ILE A 261 23.93 5.10 1.02
N VAL A 262 22.75 5.67 0.80
CA VAL A 262 21.88 6.17 1.88
C VAL A 262 21.57 5.04 2.86
N SER A 263 21.62 5.32 4.16
CA SER A 263 21.52 4.34 5.25
C SER A 263 22.54 3.19 5.21
N GLY A 264 23.60 3.28 4.39
CA GLY A 264 24.71 2.31 4.35
C GLY A 264 24.38 0.97 3.75
N GLY A 265 23.23 0.79 3.07
CA GLY A 265 22.87 -0.50 2.44
C GLY A 265 21.37 -0.66 2.21
N THR A 266 20.92 -1.91 2.08
CA THR A 266 19.50 -2.20 1.86
C THR A 266 19.05 -3.51 2.50
N ASP A 267 17.81 -3.53 2.99
CA ASP A 267 17.12 -4.71 3.52
C ASP A 267 15.98 -5.16 2.59
N ASN A 268 15.82 -4.50 1.43
CA ASN A 268 14.73 -4.78 0.49
C ASN A 268 15.22 -4.78 -0.98
N HIS A 269 14.34 -4.42 -1.92
CA HIS A 269 14.58 -4.50 -3.37
C HIS A 269 15.25 -3.27 -3.97
N LEU A 270 15.48 -2.22 -3.21
CA LEU A 270 16.05 -0.95 -3.69
C LEU A 270 17.13 -0.42 -2.76
N PHE A 271 17.96 0.46 -3.27
CA PHE A 271 18.93 1.28 -2.54
C PHE A 271 19.05 2.66 -3.20
N LEU A 272 19.58 3.61 -2.49
CA LEU A 272 19.70 5.01 -2.91
C LEU A 272 21.13 5.53 -2.73
#